data_f1fbd2f87a2bdb66ba976458d9a3ec14
#
_entry.id   f1fbd2f87a2bdb66ba976458d9a3ec14
#
_cell.length_a   1.000
_cell.length_b   1.000
_cell.length_c   1.000
_cell.angle_alpha   90.00
_cell.angle_beta   90.00
_cell.angle_gamma   90.00
#
_symmetry.space_group_name_H-M   'P 1'
#
loop_
_entity.id
_entity.type
_entity.pdbx_description
1 polymer ?
#
loop_
_entity_poly.entity_id
_entity_poly.type
_entity_poly.pdbx_seq_one_letter_code
_entity_poly.pdbx_strand_id
1 'polypeptide(L)'
;ALEDSAVVVLPFGDLLATSREVPALAQLLLHASGAELQRRGDTQYLMAAPSSEVRVARFLLHLARRQAALGQSGHRLRLRMTRRDIANCLGVAHETVSRALTGLANGGCIAVSHRDIEIVDVDALHEMQRATRGSARNAVAQAARAAA
;
A
#
# COMPACT_ATOMS: atom_id res chain seq x y z
N ALA A 1 -12.36 8.59 -7.09
CA ALA A 1 -11.19 8.77 -7.95
C ALA A 1 -10.27 9.84 -7.33
N LEU A 2 -8.98 9.72 -7.53
CA LEU A 2 -7.97 10.72 -7.07
C LEU A 2 -7.61 11.70 -8.19
N GLU A 3 -8.02 11.40 -9.40
CA GLU A 3 -7.79 12.17 -10.63
C GLU A 3 -9.03 12.08 -11.52
N ASP A 4 -9.16 12.97 -12.48
CA ASP A 4 -10.20 12.91 -13.50
C ASP A 4 -10.09 11.58 -14.26
N SER A 5 -11.16 10.83 -14.31
CA SER A 5 -11.17 9.47 -14.85
C SER A 5 -12.43 9.23 -15.67
N ALA A 6 -12.27 8.59 -16.82
CA ALA A 6 -13.37 8.05 -17.60
C ALA A 6 -13.63 6.60 -17.15
N VAL A 7 -14.88 6.26 -16.89
CA VAL A 7 -15.30 4.92 -16.50
C VAL A 7 -16.41 4.41 -17.43
N VAL A 8 -16.37 3.11 -17.74
CA VAL A 8 -17.44 2.41 -18.43
C VAL A 8 -18.16 1.56 -17.39
N VAL A 9 -19.48 1.74 -17.29
CA VAL A 9 -20.33 0.96 -16.40
C VAL A 9 -21.04 -0.09 -17.24
N LEU A 10 -20.82 -1.36 -16.91
CA LEU A 10 -21.43 -2.50 -17.55
C LEU A 10 -22.38 -3.20 -16.57
N PRO A 11 -23.67 -3.44 -16.91
CA PRO A 11 -24.57 -4.19 -16.05
C PRO A 11 -24.04 -5.62 -15.83
N PHE A 12 -23.93 -6.03 -14.58
CA PHE A 12 -23.39 -7.37 -14.27
C PHE A 12 -24.22 -8.51 -14.83
N GLY A 13 -25.56 -8.34 -14.89
CA GLY A 13 -26.46 -9.31 -15.46
C GLY A 13 -26.18 -9.59 -16.93
N ASP A 14 -25.90 -8.55 -17.73
CA ASP A 14 -25.61 -8.65 -19.16
C ASP A 14 -24.24 -9.32 -19.37
N LEU A 15 -23.24 -8.96 -18.54
CA LEU A 15 -21.93 -9.62 -18.54
C LEU A 15 -22.05 -11.11 -18.24
N LEU A 16 -22.87 -11.48 -17.25
CA LEU A 16 -23.08 -12.87 -16.86
C LEU A 16 -23.83 -13.65 -17.95
N ALA A 17 -24.83 -13.06 -18.59
CA ALA A 17 -25.54 -13.67 -19.71
C ALA A 17 -24.59 -13.93 -20.88
N THR A 18 -23.82 -12.91 -21.29
CA THR A 18 -22.86 -13.02 -22.40
C THR A 18 -21.74 -14.00 -22.09
N SER A 19 -21.33 -14.15 -20.82
CA SER A 19 -20.27 -15.09 -20.42
C SER A 19 -20.63 -16.56 -20.65
N ARG A 20 -21.93 -16.89 -20.77
CA ARG A 20 -22.40 -18.25 -21.12
C ARG A 20 -22.11 -18.59 -22.57
N GLU A 21 -22.09 -17.59 -23.44
CA GLU A 21 -21.85 -17.73 -24.87
C GLU A 21 -20.37 -17.52 -25.24
N VAL A 22 -19.66 -16.71 -24.43
CA VAL A 22 -18.27 -16.35 -24.65
C VAL A 22 -17.40 -16.82 -23.49
N PRO A 23 -16.76 -18.00 -23.57
CA PRO A 23 -15.96 -18.56 -22.45
C PRO A 23 -14.82 -17.67 -21.99
N ALA A 24 -14.22 -16.90 -22.88
CA ALA A 24 -13.15 -15.94 -22.55
C ALA A 24 -13.65 -14.85 -21.59
N LEU A 25 -14.91 -14.42 -21.72
CA LEU A 25 -15.52 -13.46 -20.79
C LEU A 25 -15.75 -14.07 -19.41
N ALA A 26 -16.14 -15.35 -19.34
CA ALA A 26 -16.27 -16.07 -18.09
C ALA A 26 -14.93 -16.14 -17.33
N GLN A 27 -13.83 -16.44 -18.03
CA GLN A 27 -12.48 -16.43 -17.47
C GLN A 27 -12.08 -15.03 -16.98
N LEU A 28 -12.35 -13.98 -17.76
CA LEU A 28 -12.07 -12.61 -17.36
C LEU A 28 -12.81 -12.22 -16.08
N LEU A 29 -14.11 -12.56 -15.98
CA LEU A 29 -14.92 -12.29 -14.78
C LEU A 29 -14.37 -13.04 -13.56
N LEU A 30 -13.95 -14.29 -13.73
CA LEU A 30 -13.34 -15.07 -12.65
C LEU A 30 -12.02 -14.44 -12.17
N HIS A 31 -11.14 -14.04 -13.09
CA HIS A 31 -9.90 -13.35 -12.75
C HIS A 31 -10.16 -12.01 -12.07
N ALA A 32 -11.11 -11.22 -12.56
CA ALA A 32 -11.47 -9.94 -11.97
C ALA A 32 -12.02 -10.11 -10.53
N SER A 33 -12.86 -11.14 -10.31
CA SER A 33 -13.39 -11.46 -8.99
C SER A 33 -12.29 -11.92 -8.04
N GLY A 34 -11.36 -12.76 -8.49
CA GLY A 34 -10.20 -13.19 -7.72
C GLY A 34 -9.30 -12.01 -7.33
N ALA A 35 -9.02 -11.12 -8.26
CA ALA A 35 -8.24 -9.90 -8.01
C ALA A 35 -8.94 -8.97 -7.00
N GLU A 36 -10.26 -8.90 -7.01
CA GLU A 36 -11.03 -8.11 -6.04
C GLU A 36 -10.96 -8.72 -4.63
N LEU A 37 -11.06 -10.05 -4.51
CA LEU A 37 -10.89 -10.75 -3.23
C LEU A 37 -9.49 -10.54 -2.66
N GLN A 38 -8.45 -10.59 -3.50
CA GLN A 38 -7.09 -10.29 -3.07
C GLN A 38 -6.95 -8.84 -2.57
N ARG A 39 -7.51 -7.87 -3.29
CA ARG A 39 -7.49 -6.45 -2.85
C ARG A 39 -8.14 -6.25 -1.49
N ARG A 40 -9.24 -6.95 -1.20
CA ARG A 40 -9.89 -6.92 0.11
C ARG A 40 -9.01 -7.56 1.19
N GLY A 41 -8.36 -8.67 0.89
CA GLY A 41 -7.38 -9.30 1.78
C GLY A 41 -6.20 -8.38 2.09
N ASP A 42 -5.65 -7.70 1.09
CA ASP A 42 -4.58 -6.73 1.26
C ASP A 42 -5.00 -5.58 2.18
N THR A 43 -6.22 -5.05 2.01
CA THR A 43 -6.76 -4.00 2.88
C THR A 43 -6.89 -4.48 4.32
N GLN A 44 -7.41 -5.69 4.55
CA GLN A 44 -7.49 -6.29 5.88
C GLN A 44 -6.10 -6.47 6.51
N TYR A 45 -5.12 -6.93 5.72
CA TYR A 45 -3.74 -7.09 6.17
C TYR A 45 -3.11 -5.75 6.59
N LEU A 46 -3.38 -4.66 5.84
CA LEU A 46 -2.93 -3.32 6.21
C LEU A 46 -3.54 -2.88 7.55
N MET A 47 -4.85 -3.10 7.73
CA MET A 47 -5.58 -2.71 8.94
C MET A 47 -5.20 -3.53 10.18
N ALA A 48 -4.85 -4.80 10.00
CA ALA A 48 -4.43 -5.70 11.09
C ALA A 48 -3.03 -5.40 11.65
N ALA A 49 -2.36 -4.34 11.19
CA ALA A 49 -1.03 -3.97 11.68
C ALA A 49 -1.08 -3.54 13.17
N PRO A 50 -0.08 -3.94 13.98
CA PRO A 50 -0.07 -3.70 15.42
C PRO A 50 0.17 -2.24 15.81
N SER A 51 0.76 -1.44 14.93
CA SER A 51 0.99 0.00 15.12
C SER A 51 0.78 0.78 13.83
N SER A 52 0.65 2.11 13.95
CA SER A 52 0.50 3.01 12.81
C SER A 52 1.73 3.04 11.91
N GLU A 53 2.93 2.95 12.49
CA GLU A 53 4.19 2.89 11.75
C GLU A 53 4.25 1.62 10.89
N VAL A 54 3.92 0.47 11.46
CA VAL A 54 3.82 -0.80 10.72
C VAL A 54 2.77 -0.71 9.63
N ARG A 55 1.64 -0.03 9.90
CA ARG A 55 0.58 0.16 8.91
C ARG A 55 1.04 0.99 7.73
N VAL A 56 1.76 2.08 7.98
CA VAL A 56 2.36 2.91 6.92
C VAL A 56 3.46 2.15 6.17
N ALA A 57 4.33 1.40 6.84
CA ALA A 57 5.35 0.58 6.20
C ALA A 57 4.73 -0.48 5.26
N ARG A 58 3.71 -1.20 5.72
CA ARG A 58 2.94 -2.15 4.89
C ARG A 58 2.31 -1.48 3.67
N PHE A 59 1.74 -0.29 3.86
CA PHE A 59 1.14 0.48 2.78
C PHE A 59 2.17 0.86 1.71
N LEU A 60 3.34 1.35 2.10
CA LEU A 60 4.41 1.69 1.16
C LEU A 60 4.90 0.46 0.39
N LEU A 61 5.13 -0.66 1.07
CA LEU A 61 5.52 -1.92 0.43
C LEU A 61 4.42 -2.46 -0.51
N HIS A 62 3.15 -2.30 -0.15
CA HIS A 62 2.04 -2.67 -1.03
C HIS A 62 2.04 -1.82 -2.31
N LEU A 63 2.22 -0.51 -2.21
CA LEU A 63 2.33 0.37 -3.38
C LEU A 63 3.55 0.02 -4.24
N ALA A 64 4.71 -0.24 -3.61
CA ALA A 64 5.94 -0.64 -4.29
C ALA A 64 5.74 -1.90 -5.15
N ARG A 65 5.13 -2.94 -4.57
CA ARG A 65 4.80 -4.18 -5.29
C ARG A 65 3.85 -3.95 -6.46
N ARG A 66 2.83 -3.10 -6.27
CA ARG A 66 1.88 -2.77 -7.35
C ARG A 66 2.57 -2.05 -8.50
N GLN A 67 3.45 -1.09 -8.22
CA GLN A 67 4.20 -0.39 -9.25
C GLN A 67 5.17 -1.33 -9.97
N ALA A 68 5.87 -2.20 -9.24
CA ALA A 68 6.74 -3.21 -9.82
C ALA A 68 5.98 -4.17 -10.75
N ALA A 69 4.78 -4.60 -10.36
CA ALA A 69 3.92 -5.44 -11.20
C ALA A 69 3.47 -4.75 -12.50
N LEU A 70 3.50 -3.42 -12.55
CA LEU A 70 3.22 -2.60 -13.73
C LEU A 70 4.51 -2.23 -14.51
N GLY A 71 5.65 -2.84 -14.19
CA GLY A 71 6.94 -2.54 -14.82
C GLY A 71 7.55 -1.20 -14.41
N GLN A 72 7.05 -0.57 -13.35
CA GLN A 72 7.58 0.69 -12.81
C GLN A 72 8.60 0.42 -11.69
N SER A 73 9.32 1.46 -11.26
CA SER A 73 10.25 1.34 -10.13
C SER A 73 9.50 0.98 -8.85
N GLY A 74 9.87 -0.13 -8.22
CA GLY A 74 9.36 -0.51 -6.90
C GLY A 74 10.01 0.26 -5.73
N HIS A 75 11.03 1.09 -5.99
CA HIS A 75 11.73 1.85 -4.95
C HIS A 75 11.34 3.32 -4.91
N ARG A 76 10.90 3.89 -6.04
CA ARG A 76 10.49 5.30 -6.14
C ARG A 76 8.98 5.38 -6.29
N LEU A 77 8.33 5.87 -5.26
CA LEU A 77 6.88 5.98 -5.17
C LEU A 77 6.47 7.44 -5.29
N ARG A 78 5.73 7.79 -6.32
CA ARG A 78 5.05 9.09 -6.37
C ARG A 78 3.65 8.96 -5.82
N LEU A 79 3.43 9.50 -4.62
CA LEU A 79 2.13 9.45 -3.97
C LEU A 79 1.19 10.46 -4.61
N ARG A 80 0.18 9.98 -5.34
CA ARG A 80 -0.93 10.80 -5.86
C ARG A 80 -1.95 11.15 -4.76
N MET A 81 -1.86 10.46 -3.63
CA MET A 81 -2.69 10.64 -2.44
C MET A 81 -2.12 11.69 -1.51
N THR A 82 -2.99 12.50 -0.91
CA THR A 82 -2.61 13.37 0.22
C THR A 82 -2.40 12.56 1.49
N ARG A 83 -1.77 13.17 2.52
CA ARG A 83 -1.64 12.53 3.85
C ARG A 83 -3.00 12.18 4.45
N ARG A 84 -4.02 12.98 4.15
CA ARG A 84 -5.41 12.74 4.58
C ARG A 84 -6.02 11.53 3.86
N ASP A 85 -5.77 11.37 2.56
CA ASP A 85 -6.26 10.22 1.81
C ASP A 85 -5.62 8.92 2.31
N ILE A 86 -4.30 8.96 2.59
CA ILE A 86 -3.58 7.82 3.18
C ILE A 86 -4.15 7.50 4.56
N ALA A 87 -4.40 8.51 5.38
CA ALA A 87 -4.97 8.36 6.72
C ALA A 87 -6.36 7.71 6.67
N ASN A 88 -7.22 8.17 5.77
CA ASN A 88 -8.53 7.57 5.53
C ASN A 88 -8.42 6.11 5.08
N CYS A 89 -7.50 5.81 4.15
CA CYS A 89 -7.23 4.45 3.68
C CYS A 89 -6.75 3.53 4.80
N LEU A 90 -5.93 4.05 5.72
CA LEU A 90 -5.32 3.28 6.81
C LEU A 90 -6.10 3.32 8.14
N GLY A 91 -7.21 4.07 8.20
CA GLY A 91 -8.02 4.21 9.41
C GLY A 91 -7.26 4.84 10.59
N VAL A 92 -6.45 5.86 10.32
CA VAL A 92 -5.67 6.61 11.33
C VAL A 92 -5.80 8.12 11.13
N ALA A 93 -5.35 8.92 12.09
CA ALA A 93 -5.30 10.37 11.93
C ALA A 93 -4.18 10.80 10.95
N HIS A 94 -4.36 11.91 10.23
CA HIS A 94 -3.38 12.36 9.24
C HIS A 94 -2.06 12.81 9.88
N GLU A 95 -2.09 13.32 11.11
CA GLU A 95 -0.89 13.60 11.89
C GLU A 95 -0.11 12.33 12.21
N THR A 96 -0.81 11.23 12.42
CA THR A 96 -0.21 9.93 12.69
C THR A 96 0.53 9.41 11.45
N VAL A 97 -0.04 9.58 10.25
CA VAL A 97 0.66 9.25 9.00
C VAL A 97 1.91 10.10 8.83
N SER A 98 1.80 11.41 9.08
CA SER A 98 2.95 12.32 8.97
C SER A 98 4.07 11.94 9.95
N ARG A 99 3.73 11.64 11.21
CA ARG A 99 4.71 11.18 12.22
C ARG A 99 5.34 9.84 11.83
N ALA A 100 4.55 8.90 11.35
CA ALA A 100 5.05 7.60 10.91
C ALA A 100 6.05 7.74 9.75
N LEU A 101 5.73 8.55 8.74
CA LEU A 101 6.64 8.81 7.61
C LEU A 101 7.93 9.50 8.07
N THR A 102 7.84 10.47 8.99
CA THR A 102 9.02 11.12 9.57
C THR A 102 9.86 10.10 10.36
N GLY A 103 9.22 9.22 11.14
CA GLY A 103 9.93 8.16 11.88
C GLY A 103 10.66 7.20 10.95
N LEU A 104 10.02 6.77 9.86
CA LEU A 104 10.64 5.91 8.84
C LEU A 104 11.81 6.61 8.12
N ALA A 105 11.69 7.93 7.86
CA ALA A 105 12.76 8.70 7.25
C ALA A 105 13.95 8.88 8.21
N ASN A 106 13.70 9.22 9.46
CA ASN A 106 14.73 9.33 10.49
C ASN A 106 15.43 7.99 10.76
N GLY A 107 14.72 6.87 10.59
CA GLY A 107 15.28 5.52 10.67
C GLY A 107 16.03 5.07 9.40
N GLY A 108 16.18 5.92 8.39
CA GLY A 108 16.89 5.61 7.15
C GLY A 108 16.15 4.63 6.22
N CYS A 109 14.93 4.22 6.55
CA CYS A 109 14.17 3.26 5.73
C CYS A 109 13.67 3.89 4.43
N ILE A 110 13.33 5.19 4.46
CA ILE A 110 12.80 5.93 3.31
C ILE A 110 13.40 7.33 3.25
N ALA A 111 13.43 7.92 2.05
CA ALA A 111 13.63 9.35 1.85
C ALA A 111 12.31 9.96 1.37
N VAL A 112 11.91 11.11 1.93
CA VAL A 112 10.64 11.78 1.63
C VAL A 112 10.92 13.16 1.05
N SER A 113 10.42 13.43 -0.16
CA SER A 113 10.45 14.73 -0.79
C SER A 113 9.05 15.07 -1.31
N HIS A 114 8.32 15.90 -0.58
CA HIS A 114 6.93 16.27 -0.88
C HIS A 114 6.00 15.05 -1.05
N ARG A 115 5.72 14.68 -2.32
CA ARG A 115 4.89 13.53 -2.70
C ARG A 115 5.70 12.34 -3.17
N ASP A 116 6.99 12.51 -3.32
CA ASP A 116 7.89 11.45 -3.75
C ASP A 116 8.50 10.78 -2.52
N ILE A 117 8.43 9.45 -2.50
CA ILE A 117 9.02 8.61 -1.46
C ILE A 117 9.97 7.64 -2.15
N GLU A 118 11.20 7.63 -1.71
CA GLU A 118 12.19 6.64 -2.11
C GLU A 118 12.38 5.65 -0.97
N ILE A 119 12.24 4.36 -1.26
CA ILE A 119 12.54 3.28 -0.33
C ILE A 119 14.05 3.06 -0.40
N VAL A 120 14.75 3.46 0.67
CA VAL A 120 16.21 3.38 0.76
C VAL A 120 16.64 1.99 1.23
N ASP A 121 15.97 1.48 2.27
CA ASP A 121 16.21 0.15 2.82
C ASP A 121 14.92 -0.67 2.83
N VAL A 122 14.82 -1.56 1.83
CA VAL A 122 13.67 -2.46 1.65
C VAL A 122 13.61 -3.51 2.75
N ASP A 123 14.79 -4.01 3.18
CA ASP A 123 14.86 -5.09 4.17
C ASP A 123 14.45 -4.57 5.55
N ALA A 124 14.93 -3.40 5.97
CA ALA A 124 14.49 -2.75 7.19
C ALA A 124 12.98 -2.50 7.19
N LEU A 125 12.40 -2.08 6.05
CA LEU A 125 10.96 -1.88 5.91
C LEU A 125 10.19 -3.20 6.00
N HIS A 126 10.75 -4.30 5.47
CA HIS A 126 10.19 -5.65 5.60
C HIS A 126 10.29 -6.19 7.03
N GLU A 127 11.36 -5.95 7.74
CA GLU A 127 11.49 -6.32 9.16
C GLU A 127 10.47 -5.57 10.00
N MET A 128 10.30 -4.28 9.77
CA MET A 128 9.30 -3.46 10.46
C MET A 128 7.87 -3.98 10.22
N GLN A 129 7.53 -4.42 9.00
CA GLN A 129 6.20 -4.98 8.73
C GLN A 129 5.93 -6.29 9.49
N ARG A 130 6.99 -7.04 9.87
CA ARG A 130 6.90 -8.30 10.65
C ARG A 130 6.88 -8.03 12.15
N ALA A 131 7.28 -6.84 12.57
CA ALA A 131 7.41 -6.51 13.98
C ALA A 131 6.06 -6.58 14.71
N THR A 132 6.07 -7.17 15.91
CA THR A 132 4.96 -7.13 16.86
C THR A 132 4.98 -5.81 17.65
N ARG A 133 3.89 -5.48 18.36
CA ARG A 133 3.74 -4.21 19.12
C ARG A 133 4.95 -3.81 19.98
N GLY A 134 5.72 -4.78 20.52
CA GLY A 134 6.92 -4.52 21.35
C GLY A 134 8.19 -4.31 20.53
N SER A 135 8.30 -4.95 19.38
CA SER A 135 9.50 -4.96 18.53
C SER A 135 9.58 -3.72 17.61
N ALA A 136 8.45 -3.16 17.18
CA ALA A 136 8.42 -2.03 16.25
C ALA A 136 9.08 -0.76 16.83
N ARG A 137 8.86 -0.47 18.12
CA ARG A 137 9.50 0.68 18.81
C ARG A 137 11.01 0.51 18.92
N ASN A 138 11.49 -0.72 19.11
CA ASN A 138 12.92 -1.02 19.23
C ASN A 138 13.62 -0.97 17.86
N ALA A 139 12.97 -1.41 16.79
CA ALA A 139 13.52 -1.35 15.41
C ALA A 139 13.76 0.10 14.95
N VAL A 140 12.79 1.01 15.19
CA VAL A 140 12.95 2.44 14.86
C VAL A 140 14.07 3.07 15.69
N ALA A 141 14.18 2.71 16.97
CA ALA A 141 15.22 3.24 17.86
C ALA A 141 16.62 2.69 17.51
N GLN A 142 16.71 1.45 17.04
CA GLN A 142 17.97 0.84 16.58
C GLN A 142 18.44 1.41 15.25
N ALA A 143 17.54 1.59 14.28
CA ALA A 143 17.85 2.21 13.00
C ALA A 143 18.34 3.66 13.19
N ALA A 144 17.71 4.44 14.08
CA ALA A 144 18.15 5.79 14.42
C ALA A 144 19.53 5.85 15.09
N ARG A 145 19.94 4.79 15.83
CA ARG A 145 21.27 4.69 16.45
C ARG A 145 22.36 4.23 15.50
N ALA A 146 22.01 3.50 14.44
CA ALA A 146 22.95 3.04 13.42
C ALA A 146 23.27 4.12 12.38
N ALA A 147 22.43 5.15 12.27
CA ALA A 147 22.57 6.27 11.35
C ALA A 147 23.25 7.52 11.98
N ALA A 148 23.58 7.47 13.25
CA ALA A 148 24.28 8.53 14.02
C ALA A 148 25.74 8.15 14.26
#